data_61be768b0b806626fa6d592da90f0b2e
#
_entry.id   61be768b0b806626fa6d592da90f0b2e
#
_cell.length_a   1.000
_cell.length_b   1.000
_cell.length_c   1.000
_cell.angle_alpha   90.00
_cell.angle_beta   90.00
_cell.angle_gamma   90.00
#
_symmetry.space_group_name_H-M   'P 1'
#
loop_
_entity.id
_entity.type
_entity.pdbx_description
1 polymer ?
#
loop_
_entity_poly.entity_id
_entity_poly.type
_entity_poly.pdbx_seq_one_letter_code
_entity_poly.pdbx_strand_id
1 'polypeptide(L)'
;MARTYKNLFCFSAGAILTITGVAKILSAFGHARVLLVPNPLLGLQLGHLMMVVGVTELVVAMVCFFSRSIQLAVGSVSWFPTSILFYRFGYVWMGYHKPCRCLGNLTDAIHVPPQAADNIMKVVLAYLLIGSYATFFWLWHQRKKESESAPA
;
A
#
# COMPACT_ATOMS: atom_id res chain seq x y z
N MET A 1 -6.00 -23.62 11.97
CA MET A 1 -5.98 -22.18 12.35
C MET A 1 -5.00 -21.34 11.50
N ALA A 2 -3.75 -21.73 11.34
CA ALA A 2 -2.73 -20.96 10.62
C ALA A 2 -3.06 -20.61 9.16
N ARG A 3 -3.68 -21.50 8.41
CA ARG A 3 -4.07 -21.30 7.00
C ARG A 3 -5.19 -20.25 6.87
N THR A 4 -6.08 -20.19 7.85
CA THR A 4 -7.20 -19.24 7.88
C THR A 4 -6.70 -17.80 8.09
N TYR A 5 -5.72 -17.58 8.99
CA TYR A 5 -5.14 -16.26 9.24
C TYR A 5 -4.46 -15.68 8.02
N LYS A 6 -3.71 -16.49 7.26
CA LYS A 6 -3.03 -16.05 6.03
C LYS A 6 -4.03 -15.59 4.98
N ASN A 7 -5.09 -16.39 4.77
CA ASN A 7 -6.11 -16.05 3.80
C ASN A 7 -6.89 -14.79 4.22
N LEU A 8 -7.17 -14.63 5.51
CA LEU A 8 -7.86 -13.48 6.06
C LEU A 8 -7.02 -12.20 5.88
N PHE A 9 -5.70 -12.26 6.18
CA PHE A 9 -4.80 -11.12 5.98
C PHE A 9 -4.70 -10.73 4.50
N CYS A 10 -4.45 -11.69 3.61
CA CYS A 10 -4.39 -11.41 2.17
C CYS A 10 -5.70 -10.84 1.64
N PHE A 11 -6.84 -11.36 2.10
CA PHE A 11 -8.16 -10.86 1.70
C PHE A 11 -8.41 -9.44 2.20
N SER A 12 -8.12 -9.15 3.48
CA SER A 12 -8.28 -7.79 4.04
C SER A 12 -7.32 -6.79 3.41
N ALA A 13 -6.06 -7.17 3.20
CA ALA A 13 -5.07 -6.33 2.51
C ALA A 13 -5.51 -6.05 1.07
N GLY A 14 -5.95 -7.08 0.33
CA GLY A 14 -6.48 -6.94 -1.02
C GLY A 14 -7.70 -6.01 -1.08
N ALA A 15 -8.65 -6.13 -0.16
CA ALA A 15 -9.82 -5.27 -0.08
C ALA A 15 -9.42 -3.80 0.18
N ILE A 16 -8.53 -3.56 1.14
CA ILE A 16 -8.03 -2.20 1.45
C ILE A 16 -7.32 -1.60 0.23
N LEU A 17 -6.42 -2.35 -0.41
CA LEU A 17 -5.69 -1.91 -1.60
C LEU A 17 -6.62 -1.63 -2.79
N THR A 18 -7.70 -2.41 -2.94
CA THR A 18 -8.71 -2.15 -3.98
C THR A 18 -9.41 -0.83 -3.72
N ILE A 19 -9.87 -0.58 -2.50
CA ILE A 19 -10.57 0.66 -2.13
C ILE A 19 -9.64 1.87 -2.31
N THR A 20 -8.41 1.80 -1.81
CA THR A 20 -7.45 2.91 -1.90
C THR A 20 -6.97 3.14 -3.33
N GLY A 21 -6.77 2.08 -4.11
CA GLY A 21 -6.37 2.15 -5.53
C GLY A 21 -7.44 2.79 -6.39
N VAL A 22 -8.69 2.35 -6.25
CA VAL A 22 -9.84 2.96 -6.96
C VAL A 22 -10.00 4.43 -6.57
N ALA A 23 -9.92 4.75 -5.28
CA ALA A 23 -10.01 6.12 -4.79
C ALA A 23 -8.93 7.03 -5.41
N LYS A 24 -7.67 6.54 -5.54
CA LYS A 24 -6.57 7.29 -6.16
C LYS A 24 -6.78 7.49 -7.65
N ILE A 25 -7.23 6.45 -8.37
CA ILE A 25 -7.51 6.55 -9.80
C ILE A 25 -8.62 7.55 -10.05
N LEU A 26 -9.74 7.47 -9.32
CA LEU A 26 -10.83 8.44 -9.44
C LEU A 26 -10.36 9.86 -9.11
N SER A 27 -9.51 10.02 -8.10
CA SER A 27 -8.91 11.31 -7.76
C SER A 27 -7.99 11.86 -8.85
N ALA A 28 -7.28 11.00 -9.59
CA ALA A 28 -6.39 11.41 -10.67
C ALA A 28 -7.15 12.00 -11.87
N PHE A 29 -8.39 11.60 -12.09
CA PHE A 29 -9.28 12.19 -13.10
C PHE A 29 -9.95 13.50 -12.67
N GLY A 30 -9.77 13.92 -11.43
CA GLY A 30 -10.33 15.17 -10.92
C GLY A 30 -9.66 16.41 -11.55
N HIS A 31 -10.38 17.54 -11.59
CA HIS A 31 -9.92 18.80 -12.17
C HIS A 31 -9.21 19.71 -11.13
N ALA A 32 -8.77 19.19 -9.99
CA ALA A 32 -8.11 19.98 -8.97
C ALA A 32 -6.75 20.50 -9.44
N ARG A 33 -6.50 21.82 -9.30
CA ARG A 33 -5.21 22.46 -9.63
C ARG A 33 -4.00 21.81 -8.95
N VAL A 34 -4.23 21.13 -7.82
CA VAL A 34 -3.20 20.40 -7.07
C VAL A 34 -2.62 19.22 -7.88
N LEU A 35 -3.38 18.62 -8.78
CA LEU A 35 -2.92 17.49 -9.60
C LEU A 35 -1.86 17.91 -10.65
N LEU A 36 -1.82 19.21 -10.98
CA LEU A 36 -0.85 19.77 -11.92
C LEU A 36 0.49 20.17 -11.26
N VAL A 37 0.54 20.15 -9.92
CA VAL A 37 1.75 20.51 -9.19
C VAL A 37 2.80 19.41 -9.39
N PRO A 38 4.01 19.76 -9.90
CA PRO A 38 5.07 18.78 -10.06
C PRO A 38 5.53 18.27 -8.68
N ASN A 39 5.74 16.97 -8.59
CA ASN A 39 6.29 16.34 -7.41
C ASN A 39 7.79 16.66 -7.34
N PRO A 40 8.30 17.23 -6.25
CA PRO A 40 9.70 17.66 -6.15
C PRO A 40 10.70 16.50 -6.19
N LEU A 41 10.27 15.27 -5.86
CA LEU A 41 11.12 14.08 -5.84
C LEU A 41 11.25 13.44 -7.23
N LEU A 42 10.17 13.37 -7.98
CA LEU A 42 10.08 12.61 -9.22
C LEU A 42 9.93 13.51 -10.46
N GLY A 43 9.71 14.80 -10.30
CA GLY A 43 9.42 15.73 -11.40
C GLY A 43 8.11 15.47 -12.15
N LEU A 44 7.36 14.43 -11.75
CA LEU A 44 6.08 14.04 -12.35
C LEU A 44 4.94 14.85 -11.74
N GLN A 45 3.90 15.12 -12.52
CA GLN A 45 2.67 15.72 -12.00
C GLN A 45 2.01 14.77 -10.99
N LEU A 46 1.46 15.33 -9.92
CA LEU A 46 0.84 14.54 -8.85
C LEU A 46 -0.27 13.63 -9.36
N GLY A 47 -1.04 14.05 -10.37
CA GLY A 47 -2.08 13.24 -11.00
C GLY A 47 -1.55 11.96 -11.63
N HIS A 48 -0.44 12.04 -12.37
CA HIS A 48 0.20 10.87 -12.96
C HIS A 48 0.75 9.92 -11.89
N LEU A 49 1.36 10.47 -10.83
CA LEU A 49 1.85 9.68 -9.72
C LEU A 49 0.71 8.92 -9.02
N MET A 50 -0.42 9.58 -8.77
CA MET A 50 -1.61 8.95 -8.20
C MET A 50 -2.15 7.83 -9.07
N MET A 51 -2.17 8.02 -10.38
CA MET A 51 -2.63 6.99 -11.32
C MET A 51 -1.71 5.77 -11.29
N VAL A 52 -0.39 5.97 -11.37
CA VAL A 52 0.60 4.87 -11.30
C VAL A 52 0.49 4.11 -9.98
N VAL A 53 0.43 4.82 -8.86
CA VAL A 53 0.31 4.19 -7.53
C VAL A 53 -1.03 3.45 -7.41
N GLY A 54 -2.15 4.04 -7.85
CA GLY A 54 -3.46 3.41 -7.83
C GLY A 54 -3.52 2.13 -8.66
N VAL A 55 -2.97 2.15 -9.87
CA VAL A 55 -2.87 0.95 -10.71
C VAL A 55 -2.00 -0.13 -10.04
N THR A 56 -0.87 0.26 -9.46
CA THR A 56 0.00 -0.68 -8.73
C THR A 56 -0.73 -1.30 -7.54
N GLU A 57 -1.52 -0.53 -6.79
CA GLU A 57 -2.36 -1.05 -5.69
C GLU A 57 -3.36 -2.10 -6.20
N LEU A 58 -4.03 -1.84 -7.34
CA LEU A 58 -4.97 -2.80 -7.92
C LEU A 58 -4.27 -4.08 -8.39
N VAL A 59 -3.09 -3.97 -8.99
CA VAL A 59 -2.30 -5.14 -9.39
C VAL A 59 -1.92 -5.99 -8.17
N VAL A 60 -1.45 -5.36 -7.09
CA VAL A 60 -1.14 -6.07 -5.84
C VAL A 60 -2.40 -6.70 -5.23
N ALA A 61 -3.53 -6.00 -5.24
CA ALA A 61 -4.82 -6.55 -4.80
C ALA A 61 -5.23 -7.78 -5.63
N MET A 62 -5.09 -7.72 -6.95
CA MET A 62 -5.34 -8.87 -7.84
C MET A 62 -4.44 -10.06 -7.49
N VAL A 63 -3.15 -9.83 -7.22
CA VAL A 63 -2.24 -10.88 -6.76
C VAL A 63 -2.73 -11.47 -5.42
N CYS A 64 -3.22 -10.65 -4.48
CA CYS A 64 -3.75 -11.12 -3.21
C CYS A 64 -4.99 -12.03 -3.37
N PHE A 65 -5.88 -11.70 -4.32
CA PHE A 65 -7.12 -12.45 -4.53
C PHE A 65 -6.92 -13.72 -5.38
N PHE A 66 -6.10 -13.66 -6.42
CA PHE A 66 -6.00 -14.70 -7.45
C PHE A 66 -4.74 -15.56 -7.34
N SER A 67 -3.72 -15.13 -6.60
CA SER A 67 -2.49 -15.93 -6.50
C SER A 67 -2.70 -17.20 -5.67
N ARG A 68 -2.34 -18.33 -6.26
CA ARG A 68 -2.27 -19.62 -5.57
C ARG A 68 -1.08 -19.70 -4.60
N SER A 69 -0.06 -18.89 -4.85
CA SER A 69 1.16 -18.83 -4.04
C SER A 69 1.04 -17.73 -2.99
N ILE A 70 0.85 -18.13 -1.73
CA ILE A 70 0.78 -17.19 -0.60
C ILE A 70 2.05 -16.35 -0.46
N GLN A 71 3.18 -16.88 -0.91
CA GLN A 71 4.46 -16.19 -0.83
C GLN A 71 4.54 -15.02 -1.79
N LEU A 72 4.01 -15.18 -3.00
CA LEU A 72 3.91 -14.09 -3.97
C LEU A 72 2.96 -13.01 -3.45
N ALA A 73 1.80 -13.39 -2.90
CA ALA A 73 0.86 -12.44 -2.34
C ALA A 73 1.46 -11.64 -1.17
N VAL A 74 2.04 -12.33 -0.18
CA VAL A 74 2.68 -11.68 0.98
C VAL A 74 3.89 -10.85 0.55
N GLY A 75 4.71 -11.35 -0.38
CA GLY A 75 5.85 -10.62 -0.92
C GLY A 75 5.44 -9.33 -1.61
N SER A 76 4.41 -9.36 -2.45
CA SER A 76 3.86 -8.17 -3.13
C SER A 76 3.31 -7.15 -2.13
N VAL A 77 2.56 -7.63 -1.12
CA VAL A 77 2.03 -6.78 -0.05
C VAL A 77 3.15 -6.20 0.83
N SER A 78 4.28 -6.90 1.02
CA SER A 78 5.42 -6.37 1.78
C SER A 78 6.19 -5.32 0.99
N TRP A 79 6.44 -5.58 -0.28
CA TRP A 79 7.23 -4.71 -1.14
C TRP A 79 6.56 -3.35 -1.36
N PHE A 80 5.26 -3.36 -1.63
CA PHE A 80 4.51 -2.14 -1.98
C PHE A 80 4.51 -1.07 -0.86
N PRO A 81 4.07 -1.36 0.39
CA PRO A 81 4.08 -0.34 1.45
C PRO A 81 5.49 0.05 1.88
N THR A 82 6.48 -0.85 1.73
CA THR A 82 7.88 -0.52 1.96
C THR A 82 8.36 0.55 0.97
N SER A 83 8.03 0.40 -0.31
CA SER A 83 8.37 1.41 -1.34
C SER A 83 7.71 2.77 -1.04
N ILE A 84 6.46 2.78 -0.58
CA ILE A 84 5.77 4.01 -0.16
C ILE A 84 6.45 4.63 1.07
N LEU A 85 6.89 3.81 2.03
CA LEU A 85 7.61 4.29 3.21
C LEU A 85 8.92 4.97 2.81
N PHE A 86 9.72 4.36 1.93
CA PHE A 86 10.94 4.96 1.42
C PHE A 86 10.68 6.27 0.67
N TYR A 87 9.63 6.31 -0.15
CA TYR A 87 9.21 7.54 -0.82
C TYR A 87 8.87 8.64 0.19
N ARG A 88 8.10 8.34 1.23
CA ARG A 88 7.75 9.30 2.30
C ARG A 88 8.98 9.76 3.07
N PHE A 89 9.90 8.85 3.37
CA PHE A 89 11.15 9.20 4.04
C PHE A 89 11.98 10.18 3.21
N GLY A 90 12.14 9.92 1.89
CA GLY A 90 12.79 10.84 0.98
C GLY A 90 12.13 12.23 0.94
N TYR A 91 10.79 12.27 1.02
CA TYR A 91 10.02 13.51 1.05
C TYR A 91 10.31 14.35 2.30
N VAL A 92 10.35 13.69 3.47
CA VAL A 92 10.71 14.33 4.76
C VAL A 92 12.18 14.77 4.77
N TRP A 93 13.07 13.95 4.22
CA TRP A 93 14.50 14.27 4.12
C TRP A 93 14.77 15.54 3.33
N MET A 94 13.98 15.82 2.30
CA MET A 94 14.07 17.05 1.51
C MET A 94 13.40 18.28 2.20
N GLY A 95 12.95 18.14 3.46
CA GLY A 95 12.34 19.22 4.23
C GLY A 95 10.88 19.53 3.88
N TYR A 96 10.23 18.69 3.07
CA TYR A 96 8.81 18.83 2.76
C TYR A 96 7.93 18.22 3.84
N HIS A 97 7.46 19.04 4.78
CA HIS A 97 6.59 18.63 5.90
C HIS A 97 5.09 18.81 5.62
N LYS A 98 4.71 19.00 4.38
CA LYS A 98 3.29 19.17 4.04
C LYS A 98 2.57 17.81 4.13
N PRO A 99 1.31 17.78 4.64
CA PRO A 99 0.51 16.56 4.68
C PRO A 99 0.39 15.98 3.26
N CYS A 100 0.55 14.67 3.15
CA CYS A 100 0.44 13.99 1.87
C CYS A 100 -1.01 14.07 1.37
N ARG A 101 -1.22 14.69 0.22
CA ARG A 101 -2.52 14.72 -0.45
C ARG A 101 -2.76 13.42 -1.23
N CYS A 102 -2.56 12.28 -0.54
CA CYS A 102 -2.60 10.95 -1.15
C CYS A 102 -3.98 10.53 -1.69
N LEU A 103 -5.03 11.21 -1.31
CA LEU A 103 -6.40 11.04 -1.81
C LEU A 103 -6.83 12.18 -2.74
N GLY A 104 -5.93 13.13 -3.05
CA GLY A 104 -6.13 14.21 -4.02
C GLY A 104 -7.47 14.93 -3.86
N ASN A 105 -8.25 14.94 -4.94
CA ASN A 105 -9.52 15.64 -5.03
C ASN A 105 -10.66 14.97 -4.23
N LEU A 106 -10.48 13.70 -3.82
CA LEU A 106 -11.52 12.98 -3.10
C LEU A 106 -11.76 13.53 -1.70
N THR A 107 -10.70 14.04 -1.04
CA THR A 107 -10.80 14.71 0.27
C THR A 107 -11.62 15.99 0.19
N ASP A 108 -11.46 16.75 -0.88
CA ASP A 108 -12.23 17.97 -1.10
C ASP A 108 -13.69 17.64 -1.43
N ALA A 109 -13.95 16.56 -2.18
CA ALA A 109 -15.30 16.12 -2.52
C ALA A 109 -16.11 15.58 -1.32
N ILE A 110 -15.43 14.94 -0.35
CA ILE A 110 -16.07 14.35 0.83
C ILE A 110 -15.97 15.27 2.06
N HIS A 111 -15.45 16.49 1.91
CA HIS A 111 -15.23 17.46 2.99
C HIS A 111 -14.41 16.91 4.17
N VAL A 112 -13.50 15.95 3.92
CA VAL A 112 -12.60 15.38 4.93
C VAL A 112 -11.34 16.25 5.03
N PRO A 113 -10.96 16.71 6.23
CA PRO A 113 -9.74 17.50 6.37
C PRO A 113 -8.50 16.71 5.93
N PRO A 114 -7.56 17.35 5.21
CA PRO A 114 -6.38 16.67 4.65
C PRO A 114 -5.54 15.92 5.68
N GLN A 115 -5.51 16.40 6.92
CA GLN A 115 -4.81 15.77 8.04
C GLN A 115 -5.46 14.44 8.46
N ALA A 116 -6.80 14.36 8.46
CA ALA A 116 -7.51 13.11 8.77
C ALA A 116 -7.22 12.05 7.70
N ALA A 117 -7.27 12.43 6.44
CA ALA A 117 -6.91 11.54 5.33
C ALA A 117 -5.47 11.03 5.42
N ASP A 118 -4.51 11.91 5.74
CA ASP A 118 -3.11 11.53 5.94
C ASP A 118 -2.95 10.56 7.12
N ASN A 119 -3.66 10.77 8.23
CA ASN A 119 -3.62 9.87 9.39
C ASN A 119 -4.22 8.49 9.06
N ILE A 120 -5.34 8.43 8.35
CA ILE A 120 -5.94 7.18 7.88
C ILE A 120 -4.94 6.41 7.01
N MET A 121 -4.31 7.09 6.06
CA MET A 121 -3.31 6.47 5.18
C MET A 121 -2.07 5.97 5.94
N LYS A 122 -1.64 6.67 6.99
CA LYS A 122 -0.55 6.20 7.88
C LYS A 122 -0.95 4.92 8.62
N VAL A 123 -2.17 4.85 9.14
CA VAL A 123 -2.70 3.65 9.82
C VAL A 123 -2.79 2.48 8.84
N VAL A 124 -3.30 2.69 7.64
CA VAL A 124 -3.35 1.66 6.59
C VAL A 124 -1.94 1.18 6.22
N LEU A 125 -1.00 2.10 6.05
CA LEU A 125 0.39 1.76 5.75
C LEU A 125 1.03 0.94 6.88
N ALA A 126 0.84 1.35 8.13
CA ALA A 126 1.32 0.62 9.30
C ALA A 126 0.71 -0.79 9.38
N TYR A 127 -0.60 -0.91 9.16
CA TYR A 127 -1.29 -2.20 9.13
C TYR A 127 -0.71 -3.14 8.05
N LEU A 128 -0.53 -2.65 6.83
CA LEU A 128 0.02 -3.43 5.74
C LEU A 128 1.47 -3.83 6.00
N LEU A 129 2.31 -2.94 6.55
CA LEU A 129 3.70 -3.23 6.90
C LEU A 129 3.77 -4.29 8.01
N ILE A 130 3.14 -4.03 9.15
CA ILE A 130 3.20 -4.94 10.31
C ILE A 130 2.61 -6.30 9.94
N GLY A 131 1.45 -6.32 9.29
CA GLY A 131 0.77 -7.55 8.90
C GLY A 131 1.56 -8.38 7.89
N SER A 132 2.16 -7.74 6.88
CA SER A 132 2.95 -8.44 5.86
C SER A 132 4.26 -8.99 6.44
N TYR A 133 5.00 -8.22 7.21
CA TYR A 133 6.25 -8.69 7.83
C TYR A 133 6.00 -9.76 8.89
N ALA A 134 4.97 -9.63 9.71
CA ALA A 134 4.57 -10.66 10.67
C ALA A 134 4.23 -11.98 9.97
N THR A 135 3.45 -11.90 8.88
CA THR A 135 3.08 -13.08 8.07
C THR A 135 4.31 -13.68 7.39
N PHE A 136 5.20 -12.84 6.85
CA PHE A 136 6.44 -13.27 6.21
C PHE A 136 7.36 -14.00 7.19
N PHE A 137 7.60 -13.41 8.38
CA PHE A 137 8.44 -13.99 9.42
C PHE A 137 7.87 -15.32 9.92
N TRP A 138 6.56 -15.39 10.10
CA TRP A 138 5.90 -16.62 10.51
C TRP A 138 5.99 -17.74 9.46
N LEU A 139 5.84 -17.42 8.17
CA LEU A 139 6.04 -18.36 7.06
C LEU A 139 7.46 -18.89 7.00
N TRP A 140 8.43 -18.01 7.20
CA TRP A 140 9.84 -18.36 7.21
C TRP A 140 10.18 -19.31 8.37
N HIS A 141 9.65 -19.03 9.56
CA HIS A 141 9.85 -19.88 10.74
C HIS A 141 9.22 -21.28 10.58
N GLN A 142 8.06 -21.38 9.96
CA GLN A 142 7.43 -22.68 9.68
C GLN A 142 8.26 -23.53 8.72
N ARG A 143 8.80 -22.92 7.66
CA ARG A 143 9.66 -23.65 6.71
C ARG A 143 10.93 -24.18 7.35
N LYS A 144 11.51 -23.41 8.25
CA LYS A 144 12.70 -23.86 8.98
C LYS A 144 12.41 -25.09 9.80
N LYS A 145 11.26 -25.15 10.47
CA LYS A 145 10.84 -26.34 11.25
C LYS A 145 10.57 -27.54 10.37
N GLU A 146 9.97 -27.37 9.19
CA GLU A 146 9.72 -28.46 8.25
C GLU A 146 11.03 -29.02 7.69
N SER A 147 12.03 -28.17 7.42
CA SER A 147 13.34 -28.58 6.97
C SER A 147 14.14 -29.34 8.04
N GLU A 148 13.97 -29.01 9.32
CA GLU A 148 14.63 -29.69 10.44
C GLU A 148 13.96 -31.02 10.81
N SER A 149 12.69 -31.22 10.46
CA SER A 149 11.91 -32.44 10.76
C SER A 149 11.90 -33.46 9.61
N ALA A 150 12.49 -33.18 8.46
CA ALA A 150 12.65 -34.13 7.37
C ALA A 150 13.78 -35.14 7.73
N PRO A 151 13.49 -36.43 7.92
CA PRO A 151 14.52 -37.44 8.16
C PRO A 151 15.37 -37.59 6.89
N ALA A 152 16.68 -37.71 7.11
CA ALA A 152 17.67 -38.01 6.08
C ALA A 152 17.48 -39.43 5.53
#